data_a07c51556a48b5515c64d3daece52327
#
_entry.id   a07c51556a48b5515c64d3daece52327
#
_cell.length_a   1.000
_cell.length_b   1.000
_cell.length_c   1.000
_cell.angle_alpha   90.00
_cell.angle_beta   90.00
_cell.angle_gamma   90.00
#
_symmetry.space_group_name_H-M   'P 1'
#
loop_
_entity.id
_entity.type
_entity.pdbx_description
1 polymer ?
#
loop_
_entity_poly.entity_id
_entity_poly.type
_entity_poly.pdbx_seq_one_letter_code
_entity_poly.pdbx_strand_id
1 'polypeptide(L)'
;LHLCDRRQRQMCIRDRLDYFSGHKFQDLTKLVIPKKGLFDLCEFIDFLRTNVKAKNLEELQIPLIITATDLDHGRMVHFHRGSIAERVAASCCMPVMFAPVNIDGTNYVDGGLMMNLPVSTLRRVCDKVVAVNVSPIMAQDYKMNIVSIAMRSFHFMFRANTFPEREKCDLLIEPYNLYGYSNTELEKAEEIFEQGYNTANGVLNQLLVEKGKIWK
;
A
#
# COMPACT_ATOMS: atom_id res chain seq x y z
N LEU A 1 3.91 25.85 0.76
CA LEU A 1 4.07 24.69 -0.12
C LEU A 1 5.32 24.91 -0.96
N HIS A 2 6.47 24.40 -0.51
CA HIS A 2 7.66 24.36 -1.35
C HIS A 2 7.38 23.39 -2.50
N LEU A 3 7.17 23.96 -3.68
CA LEU A 3 7.22 23.25 -4.94
C LEU A 3 8.63 22.65 -5.07
N CYS A 4 8.81 21.41 -4.66
CA CYS A 4 9.98 20.64 -5.04
C CYS A 4 10.03 20.63 -6.57
N ASP A 5 11.11 21.12 -7.16
CA ASP A 5 11.32 21.14 -8.61
C ASP A 5 11.03 19.75 -9.20
N ARG A 6 10.45 19.71 -10.41
CA ARG A 6 10.16 18.46 -11.14
C ARG A 6 11.37 17.53 -11.18
N ARG A 7 12.59 18.08 -11.30
CA ARG A 7 13.83 17.31 -11.26
C ARG A 7 14.09 16.64 -9.91
N GLN A 8 13.84 17.33 -8.79
CA GLN A 8 13.99 16.72 -7.45
C GLN A 8 12.98 15.62 -7.19
N ARG A 9 11.73 15.77 -7.67
CA ARG A 9 10.71 14.69 -7.55
C ARG A 9 11.08 13.47 -8.36
N GLN A 10 11.59 13.64 -9.58
CA GLN A 10 12.05 12.53 -10.41
C GLN A 10 13.28 11.85 -9.82
N MET A 11 14.21 12.58 -9.22
CA MET A 11 15.34 12.00 -8.50
C MET A 11 14.86 11.18 -7.28
N CYS A 12 14.00 11.71 -6.43
CA CYS A 12 13.46 10.98 -5.27
C CYS A 12 12.69 9.70 -5.67
N ILE A 13 12.02 9.69 -6.82
CA ILE A 13 11.32 8.51 -7.35
C ILE A 13 12.32 7.50 -7.90
N ARG A 14 13.33 7.94 -8.67
CA ARG A 14 14.37 7.06 -9.19
C ARG A 14 15.21 6.44 -8.07
N ASP A 15 15.64 7.21 -7.09
CA ASP A 15 16.38 6.68 -5.93
C ASP A 15 15.61 5.56 -5.21
N ARG A 16 14.27 5.66 -5.16
CA ARG A 16 13.42 4.60 -4.58
C ARG A 16 13.29 3.39 -5.51
N LEU A 17 13.16 3.62 -6.82
CA LEU A 17 13.12 2.53 -7.80
C LEU A 17 14.45 1.77 -7.84
N ASP A 18 15.57 2.48 -7.88
CA ASP A 18 16.92 1.89 -7.83
C ASP A 18 17.11 1.07 -6.55
N TYR A 19 16.53 1.54 -5.44
CA TYR A 19 16.57 0.82 -4.18
C TYR A 19 15.78 -0.49 -4.26
N PHE A 20 14.53 -0.46 -4.69
CA PHE A 20 13.69 -1.66 -4.79
C PHE A 20 14.19 -2.64 -5.85
N SER A 21 14.68 -2.17 -6.98
CA SER A 21 15.26 -3.03 -8.03
C SER A 21 16.58 -3.70 -7.62
N GLY A 22 17.29 -3.13 -6.62
CA GLY A 22 18.52 -3.70 -6.06
C GLY A 22 18.28 -4.76 -4.97
N HIS A 23 17.05 -4.96 -4.48
CA HIS A 23 16.75 -5.89 -3.39
C HIS A 23 15.81 -7.00 -3.85
N LYS A 24 16.00 -8.19 -3.28
CA LYS A 24 15.08 -9.32 -3.45
C LYS A 24 14.09 -9.34 -2.29
N PHE A 25 12.91 -9.89 -2.52
CA PHE A 25 11.90 -10.07 -1.48
C PHE A 25 12.46 -10.78 -0.24
N GLN A 26 13.38 -11.73 -0.43
CA GLN A 26 14.05 -12.48 0.64
C GLN A 26 14.95 -11.62 1.54
N ASP A 27 15.43 -10.48 1.05
CA ASP A 27 16.28 -9.56 1.82
C ASP A 27 15.45 -8.74 2.83
N LEU A 28 14.14 -8.65 2.61
CA LEU A 28 13.19 -7.90 3.43
C LEU A 28 12.34 -8.79 4.34
N THR A 29 12.46 -10.13 4.21
CA THR A 29 11.60 -11.07 4.93
C THR A 29 12.39 -12.30 5.38
N LYS A 30 12.04 -12.84 6.52
CA LYS A 30 12.65 -14.06 7.07
C LYS A 30 11.62 -15.19 7.12
N LEU A 31 11.98 -16.34 6.53
CA LEU A 31 11.17 -17.53 6.63
C LEU A 31 11.18 -18.03 8.09
N VAL A 32 10.00 -18.23 8.67
CA VAL A 32 9.84 -18.74 10.02
C VAL A 32 9.09 -20.06 10.01
N ILE A 33 9.22 -20.84 11.10
CA ILE A 33 8.43 -22.06 11.27
C ILE A 33 6.94 -21.66 11.29
N PRO A 34 6.07 -22.24 10.43
CA PRO A 34 4.73 -21.73 10.17
C PRO A 34 3.75 -21.99 11.32
N LYS A 35 3.98 -21.32 12.45
CA LYS A 35 3.04 -21.31 13.60
C LYS A 35 2.10 -20.10 13.56
N LYS A 36 2.57 -18.95 13.04
CA LYS A 36 1.82 -17.70 13.02
C LYS A 36 1.76 -17.03 11.63
N GLY A 37 2.60 -17.43 10.68
CA GLY A 37 2.74 -16.98 9.32
C GLY A 37 3.90 -17.67 8.63
N LEU A 38 4.04 -17.51 7.31
CA LEU A 38 5.17 -18.11 6.56
C LEU A 38 6.44 -17.26 6.69
N PHE A 39 6.30 -15.95 6.85
CA PHE A 39 7.38 -14.98 6.93
C PHE A 39 7.20 -14.05 8.13
N ASP A 40 8.31 -13.49 8.61
CA ASP A 40 8.37 -12.43 9.60
C ASP A 40 8.78 -11.11 8.94
N LEU A 41 8.30 -9.98 9.47
CA LEU A 41 8.58 -8.63 8.98
C LEU A 41 9.64 -7.90 9.81
N CYS A 42 10.37 -8.57 10.69
CA CYS A 42 11.40 -7.92 11.52
C CYS A 42 12.48 -7.22 10.68
N GLU A 43 12.98 -7.88 9.64
CA GLU A 43 13.97 -7.30 8.72
C GLU A 43 13.41 -6.05 8.00
N PHE A 44 12.15 -6.09 7.61
CA PHE A 44 11.48 -4.94 7.00
C PHE A 44 11.30 -3.78 7.99
N ILE A 45 10.96 -4.07 9.23
CA ILE A 45 10.87 -3.06 10.30
C ILE A 45 12.23 -2.39 10.52
N ASP A 46 13.30 -3.18 10.63
CA ASP A 46 14.65 -2.67 10.84
C ASP A 46 15.15 -1.89 9.63
N PHE A 47 14.81 -2.34 8.42
CA PHE A 47 15.03 -1.59 7.21
C PHE A 47 14.37 -0.21 7.25
N LEU A 48 13.09 -0.13 7.58
CA LEU A 48 12.36 1.14 7.69
C LEU A 48 12.96 2.05 8.78
N ARG A 49 13.33 1.49 9.92
CA ARG A 49 13.98 2.22 11.01
C ARG A 49 15.31 2.86 10.59
N THR A 50 16.04 2.18 9.71
CA THR A 50 17.35 2.64 9.24
C THR A 50 17.22 3.70 8.15
N ASN A 51 16.30 3.50 7.19
CA ASN A 51 16.24 4.29 5.96
C ASN A 51 15.23 5.46 6.01
N VAL A 52 14.23 5.41 6.90
CA VAL A 52 13.25 6.50 7.06
C VAL A 52 13.77 7.50 8.10
N LYS A 53 13.92 8.77 7.70
CA LYS A 53 14.47 9.83 8.57
C LYS A 53 13.56 10.11 9.77
N ALA A 54 12.26 10.38 9.51
CA ALA A 54 11.26 10.52 10.55
C ALA A 54 11.01 9.17 11.23
N LYS A 55 11.01 9.12 12.54
CA LYS A 55 10.78 7.88 13.30
C LYS A 55 9.32 7.70 13.64
N ASN A 56 8.61 8.79 13.87
CA ASN A 56 7.21 8.79 14.27
C ASN A 56 6.35 9.54 13.25
N LEU A 57 5.07 9.17 13.14
CA LEU A 57 4.11 9.76 12.20
C LEU A 57 3.91 11.27 12.44
N GLU A 58 3.95 11.69 13.69
CA GLU A 58 3.81 13.09 14.09
C GLU A 58 4.98 14.00 13.71
N GLU A 59 6.12 13.43 13.32
CA GLU A 59 7.29 14.16 12.83
C GLU A 59 7.20 14.50 11.34
N LEU A 60 6.21 13.92 10.65
CA LEU A 60 6.07 14.11 9.19
C LEU A 60 5.53 15.51 8.87
N GLN A 61 6.14 16.16 7.89
CA GLN A 61 5.69 17.47 7.37
C GLN A 61 4.31 17.39 6.69
N ILE A 62 4.01 16.27 6.04
CA ILE A 62 2.71 15.98 5.44
C ILE A 62 2.04 14.93 6.34
N PRO A 63 0.86 15.23 6.91
CA PRO A 63 0.14 14.27 7.74
C PRO A 63 -0.10 12.95 7.01
N LEU A 64 0.20 11.85 7.68
CA LEU A 64 0.01 10.50 7.16
C LEU A 64 -0.89 9.71 8.10
N ILE A 65 -1.87 9.03 7.53
CA ILE A 65 -2.71 8.06 8.24
C ILE A 65 -2.37 6.67 7.71
N ILE A 66 -1.99 5.76 8.60
CA ILE A 66 -1.74 4.37 8.27
C ILE A 66 -2.90 3.53 8.81
N THR A 67 -3.49 2.69 7.96
CA THR A 67 -4.59 1.81 8.34
C THR A 67 -4.09 0.40 8.59
N ALA A 68 -4.59 -0.24 9.64
CA ALA A 68 -4.37 -1.65 9.93
C ALA A 68 -5.62 -2.28 10.51
N THR A 69 -5.69 -3.61 10.51
CA THR A 69 -6.76 -4.37 11.17
C THR A 69 -6.25 -4.88 12.51
N ASP A 70 -6.91 -4.46 13.58
CA ASP A 70 -6.74 -5.02 14.93
C ASP A 70 -7.36 -6.43 14.92
N LEU A 71 -6.50 -7.45 14.89
CA LEU A 71 -6.91 -8.83 14.76
C LEU A 71 -7.57 -9.37 16.03
N ASP A 72 -7.16 -8.84 17.18
CA ASP A 72 -7.64 -9.30 18.49
C ASP A 72 -9.08 -8.81 18.77
N HIS A 73 -9.44 -7.61 18.25
CA HIS A 73 -10.76 -7.00 18.50
C HIS A 73 -11.64 -6.91 17.23
N GLY A 74 -11.15 -7.34 16.07
CA GLY A 74 -11.93 -7.37 14.82
C GLY A 74 -12.35 -5.99 14.32
N ARG A 75 -11.49 -4.98 14.45
CA ARG A 75 -11.79 -3.58 14.06
C ARG A 75 -10.68 -2.97 13.23
N MET A 76 -11.04 -2.00 12.41
CA MET A 76 -10.09 -1.17 11.70
C MET A 76 -9.49 -0.11 12.62
N VAL A 77 -8.19 0.12 12.49
CA VAL A 77 -7.45 1.14 13.23
C VAL A 77 -6.78 2.10 12.26
N HIS A 78 -6.83 3.39 12.60
CA HIS A 78 -6.19 4.47 11.88
C HIS A 78 -5.09 5.07 12.73
N PHE A 79 -3.85 4.79 12.41
CA PHE A 79 -2.70 5.32 13.13
C PHE A 79 -2.36 6.72 12.63
N HIS A 80 -2.32 7.68 13.53
CA HIS A 80 -1.91 9.07 13.29
C HIS A 80 -0.61 9.42 14.02
N ARG A 81 -0.16 8.54 14.94
CA ARG A 81 0.97 8.77 15.84
C ARG A 81 1.77 7.50 16.06
N GLY A 82 3.02 7.69 16.53
CA GLY A 82 3.93 6.64 16.94
C GLY A 82 4.79 6.13 15.81
N SER A 83 5.57 5.10 16.07
CA SER A 83 6.61 4.62 15.17
C SER A 83 6.09 4.27 13.77
N ILE A 84 6.72 4.86 12.75
CA ILE A 84 6.37 4.62 11.34
C ILE A 84 6.65 3.16 10.96
N ALA A 85 7.78 2.62 11.39
CA ALA A 85 8.22 1.31 10.95
C ALA A 85 7.24 0.20 11.33
N GLU A 86 6.82 0.14 12.59
CA GLU A 86 5.87 -0.90 13.06
C GLU A 86 4.48 -0.71 12.44
N ARG A 87 4.02 0.54 12.28
CA ARG A 87 2.69 0.81 11.72
C ARG A 87 2.63 0.52 10.22
N VAL A 88 3.71 0.81 9.48
CA VAL A 88 3.83 0.41 8.07
C VAL A 88 3.89 -1.10 7.96
N ALA A 89 4.71 -1.78 8.78
CA ALA A 89 4.76 -3.24 8.78
C ALA A 89 3.41 -3.87 9.10
N ALA A 90 2.68 -3.35 10.08
CA ALA A 90 1.31 -3.80 10.40
C ALA A 90 0.35 -3.62 9.22
N SER A 91 0.44 -2.46 8.52
CA SER A 91 -0.38 -2.18 7.33
C SER A 91 -0.08 -3.06 6.13
N CYS A 92 1.14 -3.59 6.03
CA CYS A 92 1.58 -4.49 4.95
C CYS A 92 1.52 -5.97 5.35
N CYS A 93 1.12 -6.28 6.59
CA CYS A 93 1.13 -7.64 7.14
C CYS A 93 -0.03 -8.47 6.61
N MET A 94 0.11 -8.97 5.38
CA MET A 94 -0.90 -9.79 4.73
C MET A 94 -1.09 -11.11 5.48
N PRO A 95 -2.33 -11.43 5.94
CA PRO A 95 -2.61 -12.69 6.64
C PRO A 95 -2.16 -13.92 5.84
N VAL A 96 -1.80 -15.00 6.52
CA VAL A 96 -1.24 -16.23 5.97
C VAL A 96 0.22 -16.09 5.53
N MET A 97 0.57 -15.01 4.81
CA MET A 97 1.96 -14.78 4.40
C MET A 97 2.84 -14.34 5.57
N PHE A 98 2.38 -13.35 6.33
CA PHE A 98 3.16 -12.77 7.41
C PHE A 98 2.59 -13.07 8.78
N ALA A 99 3.47 -13.21 9.77
CA ALA A 99 3.09 -13.24 11.17
C ALA A 99 2.53 -11.88 11.59
N PRO A 100 1.42 -11.81 12.35
CA PRO A 100 0.86 -10.54 12.83
C PRO A 100 1.90 -9.69 13.56
N VAL A 101 1.88 -8.37 13.31
CA VAL A 101 2.76 -7.43 14.00
C VAL A 101 2.14 -7.05 15.34
N ASN A 102 2.87 -7.27 16.43
CA ASN A 102 2.43 -6.88 17.76
C ASN A 102 2.86 -5.44 18.05
N ILE A 103 1.89 -4.59 18.38
CA ILE A 103 2.13 -3.21 18.82
C ILE A 103 1.40 -3.02 20.15
N ASP A 104 2.14 -2.73 21.20
CA ASP A 104 1.61 -2.46 22.53
C ASP A 104 0.66 -3.57 23.06
N GLY A 105 1.00 -4.84 22.78
CA GLY A 105 0.24 -6.01 23.21
C GLY A 105 -0.92 -6.44 22.29
N THR A 106 -1.25 -5.66 21.27
CA THR A 106 -2.29 -5.96 20.28
C THR A 106 -1.69 -6.45 18.96
N ASN A 107 -2.28 -7.47 18.36
CA ASN A 107 -1.85 -8.05 17.10
C ASN A 107 -2.55 -7.37 15.92
N TYR A 108 -1.75 -6.89 14.96
CA TYR A 108 -2.24 -6.19 13.77
C TYR A 108 -1.88 -6.94 12.50
N VAL A 109 -2.78 -6.85 11.53
CA VAL A 109 -2.60 -7.32 10.16
C VAL A 109 -3.00 -6.23 9.17
N ASP A 110 -2.80 -6.49 7.88
CA ASP A 110 -3.08 -5.57 6.78
C ASP A 110 -4.46 -4.90 6.89
N GLY A 111 -4.47 -3.59 6.77
CA GLY A 111 -5.70 -2.79 6.79
C GLY A 111 -6.65 -3.10 5.63
N GLY A 112 -6.10 -3.58 4.52
CA GLY A 112 -6.86 -4.02 3.36
C GLY A 112 -7.84 -5.16 3.66
N LEU A 113 -7.67 -5.89 4.76
CA LEU A 113 -8.63 -6.90 5.20
C LEU A 113 -10.03 -6.30 5.44
N MET A 114 -10.10 -5.10 6.00
CA MET A 114 -11.36 -4.42 6.30
C MET A 114 -11.65 -3.26 5.35
N MET A 115 -10.64 -2.52 4.87
CA MET A 115 -10.79 -1.37 3.97
C MET A 115 -9.51 -1.18 3.13
N ASN A 116 -9.46 -1.80 1.97
CA ASN A 116 -8.27 -1.77 1.09
C ASN A 116 -8.07 -0.41 0.37
N LEU A 117 -9.12 0.39 0.25
CA LEU A 117 -9.08 1.73 -0.34
C LEU A 117 -9.71 2.74 0.65
N PRO A 118 -8.95 3.26 1.64
CA PRO A 118 -9.52 3.97 2.79
C PRO A 118 -9.91 5.44 2.48
N VAL A 119 -10.71 5.67 1.45
CA VAL A 119 -11.19 7.01 1.04
C VAL A 119 -12.01 7.67 2.14
N SER A 120 -12.90 6.92 2.80
CA SER A 120 -13.75 7.43 3.89
C SER A 120 -12.94 8.01 5.04
N THR A 121 -11.70 7.53 5.26
CA THR A 121 -10.81 8.05 6.29
C THR A 121 -10.40 9.48 6.00
N LEU A 122 -10.04 9.78 4.73
CA LEU A 122 -9.63 11.11 4.30
C LEU A 122 -10.81 12.04 4.02
N ARG A 123 -11.96 11.52 3.58
CA ARG A 123 -13.14 12.32 3.25
C ARG A 123 -13.66 13.15 4.43
N ARG A 124 -13.34 12.76 5.66
CA ARG A 124 -13.73 13.50 6.88
C ARG A 124 -12.88 14.75 7.13
N VAL A 125 -11.69 14.83 6.53
CA VAL A 125 -10.68 15.86 6.81
C VAL A 125 -10.15 16.55 5.55
N CYS A 126 -10.58 16.11 4.35
CA CYS A 126 -10.13 16.65 3.07
C CYS A 126 -11.33 17.00 2.19
N ASP A 127 -11.31 18.17 1.58
CA ASP A 127 -12.33 18.62 0.62
C ASP A 127 -12.25 17.83 -0.69
N LYS A 128 -11.04 17.44 -1.10
CA LYS A 128 -10.78 16.64 -2.31
C LYS A 128 -9.95 15.42 -1.98
N VAL A 129 -10.37 14.27 -2.49
CA VAL A 129 -9.69 12.99 -2.29
C VAL A 129 -9.38 12.34 -3.62
N VAL A 130 -8.09 12.10 -3.85
CA VAL A 130 -7.60 11.28 -4.97
C VAL A 130 -7.33 9.88 -4.42
N ALA A 131 -7.93 8.87 -5.03
CA ALA A 131 -7.71 7.48 -4.69
C ALA A 131 -6.88 6.78 -5.76
N VAL A 132 -5.93 5.94 -5.34
CA VAL A 132 -5.12 5.09 -6.22
C VAL A 132 -5.36 3.65 -5.82
N ASN A 133 -5.97 2.87 -6.71
CA ASN A 133 -6.23 1.44 -6.50
C ASN A 133 -5.36 0.60 -7.44
N VAL A 134 -4.32 -0.01 -6.92
CA VAL A 134 -3.37 -0.84 -7.69
C VAL A 134 -3.76 -2.31 -7.77
N SER A 135 -4.91 -2.68 -7.21
CA SER A 135 -5.37 -4.08 -7.12
C SER A 135 -6.78 -4.27 -7.71
N PRO A 136 -7.03 -3.97 -9.01
CA PRO A 136 -8.32 -4.23 -9.62
C PRO A 136 -8.61 -5.75 -9.67
N ILE A 137 -9.91 -6.13 -9.62
CA ILE A 137 -10.32 -7.54 -9.71
C ILE A 137 -10.16 -8.02 -11.15
N MET A 138 -9.34 -9.04 -11.36
CA MET A 138 -9.13 -9.68 -12.66
C MET A 138 -9.16 -11.20 -12.52
N ALA A 139 -9.56 -11.88 -13.59
CA ALA A 139 -9.39 -13.32 -13.68
C ALA A 139 -7.90 -13.66 -13.75
N GLN A 140 -7.46 -14.66 -13.00
CA GLN A 140 -6.07 -15.09 -12.94
C GLN A 140 -6.00 -16.57 -12.62
N ASP A 141 -5.11 -17.28 -13.28
CA ASP A 141 -4.79 -18.67 -12.97
C ASP A 141 -4.05 -18.77 -11.62
N TYR A 142 -4.35 -19.81 -10.86
CA TYR A 142 -3.71 -20.07 -9.59
C TYR A 142 -3.54 -21.57 -9.33
N LYS A 143 -2.56 -21.92 -8.52
CA LYS A 143 -2.32 -23.32 -8.15
C LYS A 143 -3.38 -23.79 -7.15
N MET A 144 -3.93 -25.00 -7.37
CA MET A 144 -4.92 -25.63 -6.48
C MET A 144 -4.24 -26.25 -5.25
N ASN A 145 -3.77 -25.41 -4.32
CA ASN A 145 -3.29 -25.81 -3.00
C ASN A 145 -3.85 -24.88 -1.92
N ILE A 146 -3.84 -25.33 -0.68
CA ILE A 146 -4.46 -24.64 0.47
C ILE A 146 -3.97 -23.17 0.58
N VAL A 147 -2.66 -22.96 0.47
CA VAL A 147 -2.08 -21.61 0.60
C VAL A 147 -2.55 -20.69 -0.54
N SER A 148 -2.50 -21.17 -1.79
CA SER A 148 -2.93 -20.38 -2.95
C SER A 148 -4.43 -20.09 -2.93
N ILE A 149 -5.26 -21.04 -2.47
CA ILE A 149 -6.71 -20.84 -2.32
C ILE A 149 -6.97 -19.80 -1.22
N ALA A 150 -6.33 -19.91 -0.06
CA ALA A 150 -6.47 -18.94 1.02
C ALA A 150 -6.04 -17.54 0.58
N MET A 151 -4.87 -17.41 -0.05
CA MET A 151 -4.37 -16.14 -0.60
C MET A 151 -5.34 -15.55 -1.62
N ARG A 152 -5.88 -16.36 -2.54
CA ARG A 152 -6.87 -15.92 -3.53
C ARG A 152 -8.16 -15.43 -2.87
N SER A 153 -8.62 -16.12 -1.83
CA SER A 153 -9.80 -15.73 -1.06
C SER A 153 -9.58 -14.39 -0.35
N PHE A 154 -8.42 -14.18 0.27
CA PHE A 154 -8.06 -12.87 0.85
C PHE A 154 -8.02 -11.77 -0.20
N HIS A 155 -7.45 -12.01 -1.38
CA HIS A 155 -7.45 -11.05 -2.47
C HIS A 155 -8.86 -10.64 -2.88
N PHE A 156 -9.81 -11.56 -2.93
CA PHE A 156 -11.22 -11.22 -3.21
C PHE A 156 -11.83 -10.37 -2.10
N MET A 157 -11.57 -10.70 -0.83
CA MET A 157 -12.06 -9.90 0.29
C MET A 157 -11.52 -8.47 0.24
N PHE A 158 -10.21 -8.29 0.03
CA PHE A 158 -9.59 -6.97 -0.10
C PHE A 158 -10.19 -6.15 -1.23
N ARG A 159 -10.44 -6.78 -2.37
CA ARG A 159 -10.99 -6.12 -3.54
C ARG A 159 -12.48 -5.80 -3.39
N ALA A 160 -13.24 -6.70 -2.79
CA ALA A 160 -14.67 -6.50 -2.59
C ALA A 160 -14.96 -5.27 -1.73
N ASN A 161 -14.15 -4.99 -0.71
CA ASN A 161 -14.35 -3.83 0.15
C ASN A 161 -13.83 -2.50 -0.44
N THR A 162 -13.25 -2.50 -1.65
CA THR A 162 -12.92 -1.26 -2.36
C THR A 162 -14.14 -0.63 -3.04
N PHE A 163 -15.15 -1.41 -3.43
CA PHE A 163 -16.30 -0.91 -4.21
C PHE A 163 -17.02 0.27 -3.55
N PRO A 164 -17.43 0.21 -2.26
CA PRO A 164 -18.13 1.31 -1.62
C PRO A 164 -17.24 2.55 -1.41
N GLU A 165 -15.93 2.41 -1.45
CA GLU A 165 -14.98 3.51 -1.27
C GLU A 165 -14.66 4.23 -2.57
N ARG A 166 -14.74 3.55 -3.72
CA ARG A 166 -14.46 4.12 -5.04
C ARG A 166 -15.37 5.30 -5.37
N GLU A 167 -16.64 5.22 -4.99
CA GLU A 167 -17.64 6.26 -5.26
C GLU A 167 -17.45 7.51 -4.37
N LYS A 168 -16.66 7.42 -3.32
CA LYS A 168 -16.43 8.49 -2.36
C LYS A 168 -15.24 9.38 -2.70
N CYS A 169 -14.38 9.02 -3.65
CA CYS A 169 -13.28 9.85 -4.09
C CYS A 169 -13.71 10.83 -5.21
N ASP A 170 -12.97 11.92 -5.33
CA ASP A 170 -13.18 12.88 -6.44
C ASP A 170 -12.46 12.43 -7.71
N LEU A 171 -11.38 11.68 -7.56
CA LEU A 171 -10.61 11.10 -8.65
C LEU A 171 -10.13 9.71 -8.27
N LEU A 172 -10.38 8.75 -9.17
CA LEU A 172 -9.89 7.39 -9.05
C LEU A 172 -8.87 7.09 -10.15
N ILE A 173 -7.71 6.56 -9.75
CA ILE A 173 -6.66 6.09 -10.64
C ILE A 173 -6.51 4.58 -10.44
N GLU A 174 -6.76 3.80 -11.50
CA GLU A 174 -6.67 2.33 -11.45
C GLU A 174 -5.84 1.81 -12.63
N PRO A 175 -4.56 1.48 -12.42
CA PRO A 175 -3.73 0.90 -13.46
C PRO A 175 -4.08 -0.59 -13.66
N TYR A 176 -4.95 -0.89 -14.61
CA TYR A 176 -5.39 -2.26 -14.91
C TYR A 176 -4.27 -3.15 -15.46
N ASN A 177 -3.22 -2.57 -16.02
CA ASN A 177 -2.12 -3.32 -16.62
C ASN A 177 -1.16 -3.96 -15.60
N LEU A 178 -1.40 -3.74 -14.30
CA LEU A 178 -0.56 -4.29 -13.22
C LEU A 178 -0.94 -5.73 -12.81
N TYR A 179 -2.03 -6.28 -13.30
CA TYR A 179 -2.51 -7.60 -12.88
C TYR A 179 -1.57 -8.78 -13.21
N GLY A 180 -0.67 -8.62 -14.17
CA GLY A 180 0.31 -9.64 -14.59
C GLY A 180 1.55 -9.75 -13.69
N TYR A 181 1.72 -8.82 -12.74
CA TYR A 181 2.90 -8.78 -11.87
C TYR A 181 2.61 -9.44 -10.52
N SER A 182 3.61 -10.21 -10.04
CA SER A 182 3.58 -10.76 -8.68
C SER A 182 4.01 -9.70 -7.66
N ASN A 183 3.42 -9.74 -6.45
CA ASN A 183 3.81 -8.85 -5.36
C ASN A 183 5.26 -9.06 -4.86
N THR A 184 5.95 -10.10 -5.34
CA THR A 184 7.33 -10.45 -4.98
C THR A 184 8.35 -10.14 -6.07
N GLU A 185 7.91 -9.66 -7.24
CA GLU A 185 8.78 -9.33 -8.39
C GLU A 185 9.32 -7.90 -8.28
N LEU A 186 10.22 -7.67 -7.32
CA LEU A 186 10.83 -6.34 -7.10
C LEU A 186 11.74 -5.91 -8.26
N GLU A 187 12.30 -6.83 -8.99
CA GLU A 187 13.12 -6.59 -10.19
C GLU A 187 12.37 -5.93 -11.34
N LYS A 188 11.04 -6.00 -11.32
CA LYS A 188 10.15 -5.33 -12.30
C LYS A 188 9.64 -3.96 -11.83
N ALA A 189 10.21 -3.41 -10.77
CA ALA A 189 9.71 -2.17 -10.16
C ALA A 189 9.67 -0.99 -11.14
N GLU A 190 10.65 -0.87 -12.05
CA GLU A 190 10.69 0.20 -13.06
C GLU A 190 9.55 0.07 -14.07
N GLU A 191 9.31 -1.13 -14.59
CA GLU A 191 8.21 -1.42 -15.51
C GLU A 191 6.84 -1.16 -14.87
N ILE A 192 6.65 -1.60 -13.62
CA ILE A 192 5.43 -1.37 -12.84
C ILE A 192 5.21 0.14 -12.62
N PHE A 193 6.28 0.88 -12.30
CA PHE A 193 6.22 2.33 -12.13
C PHE A 193 5.78 3.04 -13.41
N GLU A 194 6.37 2.71 -14.58
CA GLU A 194 6.01 3.30 -15.87
C GLU A 194 4.54 3.05 -16.21
N GLN A 195 4.01 1.87 -15.96
CA GLN A 195 2.59 1.54 -16.16
C GLN A 195 1.69 2.42 -15.26
N GLY A 196 2.02 2.55 -13.99
CA GLY A 196 1.29 3.40 -13.05
C GLY A 196 1.33 4.87 -13.44
N TYR A 197 2.52 5.37 -13.83
CA TYR A 197 2.75 6.75 -14.24
C TYR A 197 1.95 7.11 -15.50
N ASN A 198 1.99 6.24 -16.52
CA ASN A 198 1.26 6.45 -17.78
C ASN A 198 -0.25 6.44 -17.56
N THR A 199 -0.76 5.54 -16.73
CA THR A 199 -2.19 5.49 -16.36
C THR A 199 -2.60 6.79 -15.64
N ALA A 200 -1.83 7.22 -14.65
CA ALA A 200 -2.12 8.45 -13.91
C ALA A 200 -2.11 9.68 -14.82
N ASN A 201 -1.13 9.80 -15.71
CA ASN A 201 -1.06 10.90 -16.68
C ASN A 201 -2.26 10.88 -17.65
N GLY A 202 -2.67 9.71 -18.13
CA GLY A 202 -3.85 9.60 -18.98
C GLY A 202 -5.11 10.14 -18.30
N VAL A 203 -5.38 9.71 -17.06
CA VAL A 203 -6.52 10.15 -16.26
C VAL A 203 -6.46 11.64 -15.96
N LEU A 204 -5.29 12.17 -15.56
CA LEU A 204 -5.11 13.59 -15.26
C LEU A 204 -5.28 14.46 -16.50
N ASN A 205 -4.76 14.06 -17.67
CA ASN A 205 -4.90 14.79 -18.91
C ASN A 205 -6.36 14.84 -19.39
N GLN A 206 -7.12 13.74 -19.27
CA GLN A 206 -8.54 13.72 -19.57
C GLN A 206 -9.31 14.74 -18.71
N LEU A 207 -9.03 14.80 -17.42
CA LEU A 207 -9.64 15.76 -16.52
C LEU A 207 -9.31 17.23 -16.88
N LEU A 208 -8.07 17.49 -17.30
CA LEU A 208 -7.66 18.83 -17.74
C LEU A 208 -8.39 19.26 -19.02
N VAL A 209 -8.63 18.34 -19.93
CA VAL A 209 -9.37 18.58 -21.19
C VAL A 209 -10.86 18.76 -20.92
N GLU A 210 -11.49 17.88 -20.12
CA GLU A 210 -12.94 17.89 -19.92
C GLU A 210 -13.44 19.03 -19.02
N LYS A 211 -12.67 19.46 -18.06
CA LYS A 211 -13.14 20.39 -17.02
C LYS A 211 -12.34 21.68 -16.88
N GLY A 212 -11.38 21.94 -17.77
CA GLY A 212 -10.67 23.24 -17.92
C GLY A 212 -10.22 24.00 -16.66
N LYS A 213 -10.65 23.65 -15.45
CA LYS A 213 -10.35 24.29 -14.15
C LYS A 213 -10.87 23.50 -12.95
N ILE A 214 -10.33 22.32 -12.66
CA ILE A 214 -10.76 21.61 -11.43
C ILE A 214 -9.88 21.91 -10.22
N TRP A 215 -8.68 22.36 -10.45
CA TRP A 215 -7.70 22.59 -9.37
C TRP A 215 -7.20 24.05 -9.37
N LYS A 216 -8.00 24.96 -8.84
CA LYS A 216 -7.51 26.26 -8.36
C LYS A 216 -7.47 26.26 -6.83
#